data_0dd6e1e25357086c26b5b90c915fb592
#
_entry.id   0dd6e1e25357086c26b5b90c915fb592
#
_cell.length_a   1.000
_cell.length_b   1.000
_cell.length_c   1.000
_cell.angle_alpha   90.00
_cell.angle_beta   90.00
_cell.angle_gamma   90.00
#
_symmetry.space_group_name_H-M   'P 1'
#
loop_
_entity.id
_entity.type
_entity.pdbx_description
1 polymer ?
#
loop_
_entity_poly.entity_id
_entity_poly.type
_entity_poly.pdbx_seq_one_letter_code
_entity_poly.pdbx_strand_id
1 'polypeptide(L)'
;MSDSKVNKKELSSLYNGCDIADIWQASLNLKVIVHPNLGKITPNHFRSMHNGKLCPFCAKRMVHGQSTYSTQSKQEAIDRDYHYMDAQENTTFNRIGNRYFHPHYVTLDHKLNKARFPEKMFDYDNLQAVCWKCNCIKSDNNAFELLHDLKYIQELSISAFDRYPIL
;
A
#
# COMPACT_ATOMS: atom_id res chain seq x y z
N MET A 1 13.67 -38.65 -6.32
CA MET A 1 12.84 -37.55 -6.84
C MET A 1 13.64 -36.30 -6.67
N SER A 2 14.20 -35.72 -7.73
CA SER A 2 15.01 -34.49 -7.65
C SER A 2 14.08 -33.29 -7.57
N ASP A 3 14.10 -32.59 -6.45
CA ASP A 3 13.51 -31.25 -6.33
C ASP A 3 14.22 -30.33 -7.32
N SER A 4 13.60 -30.10 -8.46
CA SER A 4 14.06 -29.07 -9.40
C SER A 4 13.82 -27.69 -8.75
N LYS A 5 14.86 -27.12 -8.16
CA LYS A 5 14.85 -25.74 -7.71
C LYS A 5 14.63 -24.86 -8.94
N VAL A 6 13.40 -24.39 -9.13
CA VAL A 6 13.06 -23.41 -10.18
C VAL A 6 13.93 -22.17 -9.97
N ASN A 7 14.72 -21.84 -10.98
CA ASN A 7 15.65 -20.72 -10.93
C ASN A 7 14.89 -19.39 -10.94
N LYS A 8 15.29 -18.41 -10.10
CA LYS A 8 14.70 -17.07 -10.01
C LYS A 8 14.61 -16.35 -11.37
N LYS A 9 15.51 -16.70 -12.29
CA LYS A 9 15.54 -16.19 -13.67
C LYS A 9 14.46 -16.81 -14.57
N GLU A 10 14.08 -18.07 -14.32
CA GLU A 10 12.99 -18.76 -15.01
C GLU A 10 11.62 -18.27 -14.52
N LEU A 11 11.47 -18.00 -13.22
CA LEU A 11 10.25 -17.37 -12.67
C LEU A 11 10.04 -15.97 -13.21
N SER A 12 11.10 -15.16 -13.38
CA SER A 12 10.98 -13.80 -13.94
C SER A 12 10.68 -13.78 -15.43
N SER A 13 10.91 -14.88 -16.17
CA SER A 13 10.56 -14.99 -17.60
C SER A 13 9.10 -15.40 -17.81
N LEU A 14 8.44 -15.99 -16.81
CA LEU A 14 7.03 -16.40 -16.89
C LEU A 14 6.06 -15.22 -16.73
N TYR A 15 6.50 -14.12 -16.11
CA TYR A 15 5.67 -12.93 -15.87
C TYR A 15 6.45 -11.68 -16.19
N ASN A 16 6.04 -10.99 -17.23
CA ASN A 16 6.52 -9.63 -17.48
C ASN A 16 5.89 -8.69 -16.44
N GLY A 17 6.70 -8.05 -15.60
CA GLY A 17 6.23 -7.12 -14.57
C GLY A 17 5.41 -5.95 -15.14
N CYS A 18 5.66 -5.55 -16.39
CA CYS A 18 4.86 -4.55 -17.10
C CYS A 18 3.43 -5.05 -17.34
N ASP A 19 3.25 -6.31 -17.78
CA ASP A 19 1.93 -6.88 -18.05
C ASP A 19 1.08 -6.95 -16.80
N ILE A 20 1.68 -7.28 -15.64
CA ILE A 20 1.00 -7.29 -14.35
C ILE A 20 0.53 -5.88 -13.94
N ALA A 21 1.38 -4.87 -14.14
CA ALA A 21 1.02 -3.47 -13.86
C ALA A 21 -0.10 -2.97 -14.79
N ASP A 22 -0.05 -3.31 -16.06
CA ASP A 22 -1.04 -2.94 -17.08
C ASP A 22 -2.40 -3.62 -16.79
N ILE A 23 -2.41 -4.90 -16.44
CA ILE A 23 -3.62 -5.64 -16.02
C ILE A 23 -4.23 -4.96 -14.79
N TRP A 24 -3.42 -4.62 -13.80
CA TRP A 24 -3.89 -3.91 -12.61
C TRP A 24 -4.52 -2.55 -12.98
N GLN A 25 -3.85 -1.74 -13.79
CA GLN A 25 -4.37 -0.44 -14.21
C GLN A 25 -5.68 -0.56 -15.00
N ALA A 26 -5.76 -1.51 -15.93
CA ALA A 26 -6.98 -1.76 -16.72
C ALA A 26 -8.15 -2.22 -15.84
N SER A 27 -7.87 -2.87 -14.70
CA SER A 27 -8.90 -3.42 -13.82
C SER A 27 -9.52 -2.42 -12.83
N LEU A 28 -8.97 -1.21 -12.69
CA LEU A 28 -9.36 -0.27 -11.62
C LEU A 28 -10.86 0.06 -11.57
N ASN A 29 -11.56 -0.02 -12.70
CA ASN A 29 -13.00 0.21 -12.82
C ASN A 29 -13.79 -1.07 -13.14
N LEU A 30 -13.15 -2.24 -13.12
CA LEU A 30 -13.81 -3.53 -13.34
C LEU A 30 -14.17 -4.19 -11.99
N LYS A 31 -15.30 -4.88 -11.94
CA LYS A 31 -15.76 -5.60 -10.74
C LYS A 31 -15.02 -6.93 -10.57
N VAL A 32 -13.77 -6.87 -10.17
CA VAL A 32 -12.83 -8.01 -10.09
C VAL A 32 -12.57 -8.50 -8.67
N ILE A 33 -12.92 -7.73 -7.64
CA ILE A 33 -12.74 -8.08 -6.23
C ILE A 33 -14.05 -8.62 -5.67
N VAL A 34 -14.03 -9.81 -5.07
CA VAL A 34 -15.19 -10.39 -4.38
C VAL A 34 -15.14 -9.97 -2.91
N HIS A 35 -15.92 -8.94 -2.57
CA HIS A 35 -16.04 -8.46 -1.19
C HIS A 35 -17.04 -9.32 -0.41
N PRO A 36 -16.75 -9.76 0.83
CA PRO A 36 -17.59 -10.70 1.58
C PRO A 36 -19.03 -10.22 1.79
N ASN A 37 -19.24 -8.92 1.95
CA ASN A 37 -20.56 -8.36 2.26
C ASN A 37 -21.19 -7.58 1.10
N LEU A 38 -20.44 -7.18 0.07
CA LEU A 38 -20.91 -6.29 -1.00
C LEU A 38 -20.94 -6.97 -2.38
N GLY A 39 -20.54 -8.25 -2.45
CA GLY A 39 -20.38 -8.95 -3.72
C GLY A 39 -19.21 -8.40 -4.53
N LYS A 40 -19.34 -8.37 -5.85
CA LYS A 40 -18.25 -7.92 -6.72
C LYS A 40 -18.11 -6.40 -6.75
N ILE A 41 -16.96 -5.90 -6.36
CA ILE A 41 -16.60 -4.47 -6.35
C ILE A 41 -15.39 -4.18 -7.22
N THR A 42 -15.18 -2.90 -7.54
CA THR A 42 -13.99 -2.43 -8.25
C THR A 42 -12.88 -2.06 -7.29
N PRO A 43 -11.58 -2.09 -7.70
CA PRO A 43 -10.48 -1.53 -6.91
C PRO A 43 -10.70 -0.07 -6.50
N ASN A 44 -11.26 0.75 -7.37
CA ASN A 44 -11.60 2.14 -7.05
C ASN A 44 -12.68 2.25 -5.97
N HIS A 45 -13.71 1.40 -6.00
CA HIS A 45 -14.72 1.35 -4.95
C HIS A 45 -14.10 0.92 -3.63
N PHE A 46 -13.26 -0.11 -3.62
CA PHE A 46 -12.54 -0.54 -2.41
C PHE A 46 -11.76 0.62 -1.78
N ARG A 47 -11.01 1.40 -2.58
CA ARG A 47 -10.30 2.59 -2.08
C ARG A 47 -11.24 3.63 -1.49
N SER A 48 -12.32 3.97 -2.20
CA SER A 48 -13.27 5.01 -1.76
C SER A 48 -13.93 4.69 -0.42
N MET A 49 -14.19 3.42 -0.13
CA MET A 49 -14.76 2.95 1.14
C MET A 49 -13.84 3.19 2.35
N HIS A 50 -12.56 3.46 2.11
CA HIS A 50 -11.56 3.71 3.15
C HIS A 50 -11.25 5.19 3.34
N ASN A 51 -11.98 6.08 2.66
CA ASN A 51 -11.89 7.51 2.93
C ASN A 51 -12.24 7.82 4.39
N GLY A 52 -11.40 8.57 5.06
CA GLY A 52 -11.57 8.93 6.47
C GLY A 52 -11.17 7.86 7.48
N LYS A 53 -10.88 6.62 7.07
CA LYS A 53 -10.36 5.57 7.96
C LYS A 53 -8.87 5.79 8.26
N LEU A 54 -8.39 5.21 9.35
CA LEU A 54 -6.98 5.29 9.73
C LEU A 54 -6.14 4.33 8.88
N CYS A 55 -4.95 4.79 8.48
CA CYS A 55 -3.96 3.91 7.86
C CYS A 55 -3.44 2.89 8.89
N PRO A 56 -3.40 1.58 8.58
CA PRO A 56 -2.99 0.56 9.53
C PRO A 56 -1.53 0.69 9.99
N PHE A 57 -0.67 1.36 9.20
CA PHE A 57 0.75 1.48 9.54
C PHE A 57 1.13 2.78 10.27
N CYS A 58 0.55 3.91 9.91
CA CYS A 58 0.92 5.20 10.53
C CYS A 58 -0.20 5.83 11.35
N ALA A 59 -1.36 5.19 11.46
CA ALA A 59 -2.54 5.67 12.18
C ALA A 59 -3.02 7.08 11.77
N LYS A 60 -2.56 7.60 10.61
CA LYS A 60 -3.06 8.85 10.06
C LYS A 60 -4.34 8.61 9.26
N ARG A 61 -5.24 9.59 9.30
CA ARG A 61 -6.50 9.53 8.55
C ARG A 61 -6.23 9.57 7.05
N MET A 62 -6.71 8.57 6.35
CA MET A 62 -6.60 8.49 4.89
C MET A 62 -7.65 9.37 4.22
N VAL A 63 -7.31 9.93 3.08
CA VAL A 63 -8.18 10.82 2.28
C VAL A 63 -8.37 10.25 0.87
N HIS A 64 -9.54 10.50 0.29
CA HIS A 64 -9.87 10.11 -1.08
C HIS A 64 -10.65 11.25 -1.77
N GLY A 65 -10.50 11.38 -3.06
CA GLY A 65 -11.11 12.46 -3.85
C GLY A 65 -10.04 13.33 -4.52
N GLN A 66 -9.83 13.08 -5.81
CA GLN A 66 -8.74 13.70 -6.58
C GLN A 66 -8.88 15.23 -6.65
N SER A 67 -10.11 15.75 -6.81
CA SER A 67 -10.34 17.20 -6.90
C SER A 67 -9.93 17.95 -5.64
N THR A 68 -10.11 17.34 -4.47
CA THR A 68 -9.86 17.98 -3.17
C THR A 68 -8.42 17.75 -2.69
N TYR A 69 -7.91 16.53 -2.90
CA TYR A 69 -6.65 16.08 -2.29
C TYR A 69 -5.51 15.89 -3.30
N SER A 70 -5.57 16.64 -4.41
CA SER A 70 -4.47 16.74 -5.35
C SER A 70 -4.42 18.11 -6.02
N THR A 71 -3.25 18.46 -6.56
CA THR A 71 -3.02 19.69 -7.32
C THR A 71 -2.05 19.43 -8.47
N GLN A 72 -2.08 20.28 -9.51
CA GLN A 72 -1.09 20.27 -10.58
C GLN A 72 0.05 21.25 -10.33
N SER A 73 -0.08 22.13 -9.37
CA SER A 73 0.95 23.11 -8.98
C SER A 73 1.88 22.51 -7.92
N LYS A 74 3.18 22.48 -8.21
CA LYS A 74 4.19 22.06 -7.24
C LYS A 74 4.24 23.00 -6.03
N GLN A 75 4.09 24.32 -6.27
CA GLN A 75 4.06 25.29 -5.19
C GLN A 75 2.87 25.07 -4.26
N GLU A 76 1.69 24.88 -4.84
CA GLU A 76 0.50 24.56 -4.04
C GLU A 76 0.63 23.26 -3.27
N ALA A 77 1.30 22.25 -3.84
CA ALA A 77 1.59 20.99 -3.13
C ALA A 77 2.52 21.21 -1.93
N ILE A 78 3.48 22.12 -2.05
CA ILE A 78 4.36 22.54 -0.93
C ILE A 78 3.54 23.27 0.12
N ASP A 79 2.74 24.25 -0.28
CA ASP A 79 1.92 25.08 0.63
C ASP A 79 0.87 24.24 1.40
N ARG A 80 0.42 23.13 0.79
CA ARG A 80 -0.51 22.14 1.40
C ARG A 80 0.20 21.03 2.17
N ASP A 81 1.52 21.06 2.31
CA ASP A 81 2.34 20.06 3.02
C ASP A 81 2.18 18.64 2.44
N TYR A 82 2.17 18.52 1.08
CA TYR A 82 2.05 17.23 0.39
C TYR A 82 3.37 16.48 0.24
N HIS A 83 4.47 17.06 0.71
CA HIS A 83 5.77 16.41 0.75
C HIS A 83 5.94 15.55 2.00
N TYR A 84 6.84 14.57 1.93
CA TYR A 84 7.23 13.73 3.06
C TYR A 84 8.63 13.16 2.83
N MET A 85 9.23 12.62 3.90
CA MET A 85 10.49 11.91 3.80
C MET A 85 10.24 10.47 3.35
N ASP A 86 10.97 10.01 2.33
CA ASP A 86 10.99 8.61 1.90
C ASP A 86 11.87 7.73 2.82
N ALA A 87 12.02 6.45 2.48
CA ALA A 87 12.84 5.52 3.26
C ALA A 87 14.35 5.82 3.20
N GLN A 88 14.79 6.66 2.26
CA GLN A 88 16.17 7.13 2.09
C GLN A 88 16.37 8.55 2.63
N GLU A 89 15.43 9.06 3.42
CA GLU A 89 15.45 10.41 4.01
C GLU A 89 15.44 11.55 2.98
N ASN A 90 14.97 11.30 1.75
CA ASN A 90 14.78 12.34 0.75
C ASN A 90 13.37 12.91 0.81
N THR A 91 13.26 14.24 0.62
CA THR A 91 11.96 14.89 0.47
C THR A 91 11.34 14.50 -0.86
N THR A 92 10.16 13.90 -0.81
CA THR A 92 9.44 13.40 -1.99
C THR A 92 7.96 13.76 -1.97
N PHE A 93 7.28 13.53 -3.10
CA PHE A 93 5.84 13.74 -3.31
C PHE A 93 5.21 12.51 -3.94
N ASN A 94 3.97 12.21 -3.59
CA ASN A 94 3.15 11.31 -4.38
C ASN A 94 2.73 11.99 -5.67
N ARG A 95 3.09 11.40 -6.82
CA ARG A 95 2.86 12.03 -8.12
C ARG A 95 2.41 11.02 -9.18
N ILE A 96 1.41 11.42 -9.97
CA ILE A 96 1.02 10.75 -11.21
C ILE A 96 1.00 11.80 -12.33
N GLY A 97 1.85 11.63 -13.34
CA GLY A 97 2.02 12.61 -14.40
C GLY A 97 2.44 13.98 -13.83
N ASN A 98 1.63 15.01 -14.05
CA ASN A 98 1.83 16.37 -13.56
C ASN A 98 1.04 16.68 -12.27
N ARG A 99 0.42 15.68 -11.63
CA ARG A 99 -0.46 15.88 -10.48
C ARG A 99 0.18 15.35 -9.20
N TYR A 100 0.17 16.17 -8.17
CA TYR A 100 0.67 15.90 -6.82
C TYR A 100 -0.49 15.55 -5.90
N PHE A 101 -0.32 14.53 -5.06
CA PHE A 101 -1.36 14.00 -4.17
C PHE A 101 -0.97 14.14 -2.70
N HIS A 102 -1.98 14.24 -1.85
CA HIS A 102 -1.81 14.23 -0.41
C HIS A 102 -1.03 12.98 0.06
N PRO A 103 -0.07 13.07 1.02
CA PRO A 103 0.73 11.93 1.48
C PRO A 103 -0.11 10.75 1.97
N HIS A 104 -1.25 11.05 2.61
CA HIS A 104 -2.18 10.03 3.12
C HIS A 104 -3.35 9.75 2.18
N TYR A 105 -3.18 9.96 0.87
CA TYR A 105 -4.17 9.54 -0.13
C TYR A 105 -4.33 8.02 -0.11
N VAL A 106 -5.56 7.52 -0.12
CA VAL A 106 -5.84 6.07 -0.09
C VAL A 106 -5.26 5.38 -1.31
N THR A 107 -4.46 4.37 -1.07
CA THR A 107 -4.00 3.42 -2.09
C THR A 107 -4.47 2.01 -1.75
N LEU A 108 -4.45 1.14 -2.73
CA LEU A 108 -4.69 -0.27 -2.56
C LEU A 108 -3.34 -0.99 -2.65
N ASP A 109 -2.99 -1.66 -1.59
CA ASP A 109 -1.77 -2.42 -1.46
C ASP A 109 -2.05 -3.93 -1.50
N HIS A 110 -1.07 -4.69 -1.95
CA HIS A 110 -1.08 -6.14 -1.93
C HIS A 110 -0.17 -6.63 -0.79
N LYS A 111 -0.70 -7.38 0.16
CA LYS A 111 0.07 -7.97 1.27
C LYS A 111 1.18 -8.87 0.71
N LEU A 112 0.84 -9.73 -0.23
CA LEU A 112 1.78 -10.46 -1.07
C LEU A 112 1.88 -9.75 -2.43
N ASN A 113 3.08 -9.39 -2.82
CA ASN A 113 3.34 -8.62 -4.04
C ASN A 113 2.73 -9.29 -5.28
N LYS A 114 1.90 -8.56 -6.02
CA LYS A 114 1.18 -9.05 -7.21
C LYS A 114 2.09 -9.53 -8.34
N ALA A 115 3.32 -9.02 -8.44
CA ALA A 115 4.28 -9.48 -9.44
C ALA A 115 4.86 -10.86 -9.10
N ARG A 116 4.82 -11.26 -7.82
CA ARG A 116 5.27 -12.57 -7.35
C ARG A 116 4.13 -13.57 -7.22
N PHE A 117 2.91 -13.07 -6.94
CA PHE A 117 1.70 -13.85 -6.71
C PHE A 117 0.54 -13.26 -7.55
N PRO A 118 0.62 -13.32 -8.91
CA PRO A 118 -0.38 -12.72 -9.79
C PRO A 118 -1.78 -13.32 -9.61
N GLU A 119 -1.87 -14.60 -9.20
CA GLU A 119 -3.13 -15.28 -8.90
C GLU A 119 -3.87 -14.68 -7.71
N LYS A 120 -3.17 -13.95 -6.84
CA LYS A 120 -3.73 -13.25 -5.68
C LYS A 120 -3.97 -11.76 -5.90
N MET A 121 -3.83 -11.29 -7.14
CA MET A 121 -3.94 -9.85 -7.46
C MET A 121 -5.30 -9.26 -7.06
N PHE A 122 -6.38 -10.02 -7.20
CA PHE A 122 -7.74 -9.57 -6.91
C PHE A 122 -8.36 -10.26 -5.69
N ASP A 123 -7.56 -11.06 -4.97
CA ASP A 123 -8.01 -11.70 -3.74
C ASP A 123 -8.23 -10.66 -2.65
N TYR A 124 -9.45 -10.62 -2.11
CA TYR A 124 -9.85 -9.67 -1.07
C TYR A 124 -8.93 -9.75 0.15
N ASP A 125 -8.56 -10.96 0.57
CA ASP A 125 -7.72 -11.17 1.76
C ASP A 125 -6.26 -10.75 1.54
N ASN A 126 -5.83 -10.67 0.27
CA ASN A 126 -4.51 -10.15 -0.11
C ASN A 126 -4.49 -8.62 -0.30
N LEU A 127 -5.64 -7.97 -0.31
CA LEU A 127 -5.76 -6.53 -0.52
C LEU A 127 -5.94 -5.79 0.81
N GLN A 128 -5.30 -4.63 0.92
CA GLN A 128 -5.50 -3.72 2.04
C GLN A 128 -5.45 -2.27 1.59
N ALA A 129 -6.26 -1.42 2.24
CA ALA A 129 -6.19 0.02 2.04
C ALA A 129 -5.14 0.61 2.97
N VAL A 130 -4.17 1.28 2.40
CA VAL A 130 -3.09 1.98 3.11
C VAL A 130 -2.90 3.37 2.53
N CYS A 131 -2.31 4.29 3.29
CA CYS A 131 -1.99 5.58 2.72
C CYS A 131 -0.80 5.47 1.74
N TRP A 132 -0.77 6.34 0.75
CA TRP A 132 0.25 6.29 -0.30
C TRP A 132 1.68 6.35 0.25
N LYS A 133 1.95 7.24 1.20
CA LYS A 133 3.25 7.30 1.89
C LYS A 133 3.69 5.93 2.43
N CYS A 134 2.84 5.25 3.20
CA CYS A 134 3.16 3.94 3.76
C CYS A 134 3.30 2.86 2.69
N ASN A 135 2.49 2.92 1.63
CA ASN A 135 2.61 2.01 0.50
C ASN A 135 3.95 2.16 -0.23
N CYS A 136 4.43 3.39 -0.43
CA CYS A 136 5.76 3.64 -0.99
C CYS A 136 6.88 3.13 -0.09
N ILE A 137 6.78 3.32 1.23
CA ILE A 137 7.78 2.83 2.21
C ILE A 137 7.80 1.30 2.23
N LYS A 138 6.64 0.66 2.19
CA LYS A 138 6.54 -0.80 2.09
C LYS A 138 7.15 -1.34 0.81
N SER A 139 6.87 -0.68 -0.33
CA SER A 139 7.31 -1.11 -1.67
C SER A 139 6.95 -2.58 -1.94
N ASP A 140 7.90 -3.44 -2.30
CA ASP A 140 7.70 -4.87 -2.58
C ASP A 140 8.09 -5.80 -1.42
N ASN A 141 8.23 -5.25 -0.20
CA ASN A 141 8.59 -6.02 0.99
C ASN A 141 7.40 -6.83 1.51
N ASN A 142 7.36 -8.12 1.23
CA ASN A 142 6.32 -9.04 1.72
C ASN A 142 6.38 -9.33 3.23
N ALA A 143 7.47 -8.96 3.89
CA ALA A 143 7.62 -9.10 5.34
C ALA A 143 7.29 -7.81 6.10
N PHE A 144 6.85 -6.76 5.41
CA PHE A 144 6.63 -5.44 6.02
C PHE A 144 5.62 -5.49 7.16
N GLU A 145 4.49 -6.16 6.96
CA GLU A 145 3.44 -6.31 7.97
C GLU A 145 3.98 -7.02 9.22
N LEU A 146 4.69 -8.12 9.04
CA LEU A 146 5.28 -8.88 10.14
C LEU A 146 6.29 -8.03 10.92
N LEU A 147 7.16 -7.32 10.23
CA LEU A 147 8.16 -6.46 10.86
C LEU A 147 7.51 -5.29 11.61
N HIS A 148 6.44 -4.71 11.05
CA HIS A 148 5.66 -3.66 11.69
C HIS A 148 5.02 -4.18 13.00
N ASP A 149 4.40 -5.35 12.96
CA ASP A 149 3.74 -5.95 14.12
C ASP A 149 4.75 -6.32 15.23
N LEU A 150 5.89 -6.88 14.85
CA LEU A 150 6.97 -7.20 15.80
C LEU A 150 7.52 -5.93 16.47
N LYS A 151 7.71 -4.85 15.72
CA LYS A 151 8.13 -3.56 16.28
C LYS A 151 7.10 -3.01 17.25
N TYR A 152 5.81 -3.05 16.88
CA TYR A 152 4.73 -2.59 17.75
C TYR A 152 4.67 -3.39 19.07
N ILE A 153 4.78 -4.73 19.01
CA ILE A 153 4.80 -5.59 20.20
C ILE A 153 6.00 -5.25 21.09
N GLN A 154 7.16 -5.00 20.51
CA GLN A 154 8.36 -4.61 21.25
C GLN A 154 8.18 -3.26 21.95
N GLU A 155 7.66 -2.24 21.25
CA GLU A 155 7.38 -0.92 21.83
C GLU A 155 6.32 -1.00 22.93
N LEU A 156 5.29 -1.82 22.76
CA LEU A 156 4.26 -2.07 23.79
C LEU A 156 4.85 -2.74 25.02
N SER A 157 5.74 -3.72 24.85
CA SER A 157 6.41 -4.41 25.96
C SER A 157 7.28 -3.45 26.77
N ILE A 158 8.08 -2.62 26.10
CA ILE A 158 8.90 -1.58 26.75
C ILE A 158 8.01 -0.63 27.57
N SER A 159 6.95 -0.12 26.96
CA SER A 159 6.00 0.78 27.62
C SER A 159 5.30 0.13 28.83
N ALA A 160 5.04 -1.18 28.75
CA ALA A 160 4.45 -1.92 29.88
C ALA A 160 5.45 -2.07 31.03
N PHE A 161 6.72 -2.41 30.79
CA PHE A 161 7.77 -2.47 31.82
C PHE A 161 8.03 -1.12 32.47
N ASP A 162 7.99 -0.03 31.72
CA ASP A 162 8.15 1.33 32.26
C ASP A 162 6.99 1.70 33.23
N ARG A 163 5.77 1.24 32.92
CA ARG A 163 4.58 1.52 33.77
C ARG A 163 4.43 0.59 34.95
N TYR A 164 4.88 -0.64 34.79
CA TYR A 164 4.76 -1.71 35.81
C TYR A 164 6.13 -2.33 36.08
N PRO A 165 7.03 -1.61 36.75
CA PRO A 165 8.32 -2.17 37.09
C PRO A 165 8.13 -3.44 37.96
N ILE A 166 8.88 -4.48 37.60
CA ILE A 166 8.88 -5.73 38.36
C ILE A 166 9.38 -5.41 39.78
N LEU A 167 8.54 -5.64 40.77
CA LEU A 167 8.87 -5.49 42.20
C LEU A 167 9.91 -6.50 42.63
#